data_e1a4a504ff3ea56d83df7f075fa58aa2
#
_entry.id   e1a4a504ff3ea56d83df7f075fa58aa2
#
_cell.length_a   1.000
_cell.length_b   1.000
_cell.length_c   1.000
_cell.angle_alpha   90.00
_cell.angle_beta   90.00
_cell.angle_gamma   90.00
#
_symmetry.space_group_name_H-M   'P 1'
#
loop_
_entity.id
_entity.type
_entity.pdbx_description
1 polymer ?
#
loop_
_entity_poly.entity_id
_entity_poly.type
_entity_poly.pdbx_seq_one_letter_code
_entity_poly.pdbx_strand_id
1 'polypeptide(L)'
;DGVRYLIDPVFVEGAPFGISNAFFKGTQVFDVADLPEIDYLVISHDHWDHLDYHVAKELQSRVRKVYTGLGVGAHLERWGYRPDQIVELDWGESTPTAEGGRVHCLPTQHFSGRGLTHAQSLWASFVLQGPKHSVYVGGDGGFGPHYAEIGKQFPQLDLAILENGQYNKENWSGIHMLPEHLGETMQALGAKRFLTVHHAKFALAMHP
;
A
#
# COMPACT_ATOMS: atom_id res chain seq x y z
N ASP A 1 -18.60 -4.72 5.51
CA ASP A 1 -18.86 -3.64 6.49
C ASP A 1 -19.38 -2.35 5.83
N GLY A 2 -19.38 -2.27 4.48
CA GLY A 2 -19.88 -1.12 3.73
C GLY A 2 -18.89 0.05 3.60
N VAL A 3 -17.68 -0.08 4.13
CA VAL A 3 -16.61 0.92 4.05
C VAL A 3 -15.74 0.65 2.82
N ARG A 4 -15.42 1.70 2.06
CA ARG A 4 -14.61 1.62 0.86
C ARG A 4 -13.19 2.09 1.16
N TYR A 5 -12.26 1.16 1.09
CA TYR A 5 -10.82 1.42 1.13
C TYR A 5 -10.25 1.37 -0.28
N LEU A 6 -9.46 2.38 -0.66
CA LEU A 6 -8.64 2.37 -1.87
C LEU A 6 -7.18 2.36 -1.43
N ILE A 7 -6.38 1.47 -2.01
CA ILE A 7 -5.02 1.22 -1.55
C ILE A 7 -4.06 1.44 -2.72
N ASP A 8 -3.05 2.29 -2.51
CA ASP A 8 -1.96 2.59 -3.45
C ASP A 8 -2.42 2.70 -4.92
N PRO A 9 -3.40 3.57 -5.25
CA PRO A 9 -3.94 3.63 -6.59
C PRO A 9 -2.98 4.28 -7.58
N VAL A 10 -2.57 3.54 -8.61
CA VAL A 10 -1.69 4.00 -9.69
C VAL A 10 -2.35 3.73 -11.04
N PHE A 11 -2.77 4.78 -11.73
CA PHE A 11 -3.46 4.69 -13.03
C PHE A 11 -2.78 5.46 -14.15
N VAL A 12 -1.88 6.40 -13.82
CA VAL A 12 -1.27 7.30 -14.80
C VAL A 12 0.25 7.19 -14.80
N GLU A 13 0.90 7.21 -13.63
CA GLU A 13 2.34 7.37 -13.54
C GLU A 13 2.96 6.47 -12.46
N GLY A 14 3.52 5.34 -12.89
CA GLY A 14 4.24 4.41 -12.00
C GLY A 14 5.74 4.68 -11.88
N ALA A 15 6.26 5.74 -12.52
CA ALA A 15 7.68 6.11 -12.48
C ALA A 15 7.90 7.60 -12.68
N PRO A 16 9.08 8.15 -12.28
CA PRO A 16 9.40 9.54 -12.45
C PRO A 16 9.26 10.00 -13.90
N PHE A 17 8.52 11.10 -14.11
CA PHE A 17 8.37 11.79 -15.40
C PHE A 17 7.77 10.95 -16.55
N GLY A 18 7.08 9.86 -16.26
CA GLY A 18 6.46 9.00 -17.27
C GLY A 18 7.44 8.30 -18.22
N ILE A 19 8.74 8.28 -17.88
CA ILE A 19 9.80 7.90 -18.82
C ILE A 19 10.01 6.40 -18.93
N SER A 20 9.63 5.59 -17.93
CA SER A 20 10.09 4.20 -17.90
C SER A 20 9.05 3.10 -17.72
N ASN A 21 7.82 3.42 -17.32
CA ASN A 21 6.85 2.39 -17.01
C ASN A 21 5.55 2.53 -17.80
N ALA A 22 5.63 2.23 -19.10
CA ALA A 22 4.42 2.08 -19.90
C ALA A 22 3.61 0.89 -19.38
N PHE A 23 2.33 1.09 -19.13
CA PHE A 23 1.42 0.02 -18.79
C PHE A 23 1.32 -1.00 -19.94
N PHE A 24 1.23 -2.26 -19.61
CA PHE A 24 0.96 -3.28 -20.60
C PHE A 24 -0.37 -3.02 -21.28
N LYS A 25 -0.44 -3.29 -22.59
CA LYS A 25 -1.66 -3.07 -23.35
C LYS A 25 -2.81 -3.86 -22.76
N GLY A 26 -3.91 -3.18 -22.41
CA GLY A 26 -5.12 -3.78 -21.88
C GLY A 26 -5.15 -3.93 -20.34
N THR A 27 -4.14 -3.45 -19.61
CA THR A 27 -4.17 -3.47 -18.14
C THR A 27 -4.88 -2.26 -17.52
N GLN A 28 -5.09 -1.21 -18.29
CA GLN A 28 -5.85 -0.03 -17.87
C GLN A 28 -7.32 -0.20 -18.28
N VAL A 29 -8.12 -0.84 -17.42
CA VAL A 29 -9.52 -1.20 -17.68
C VAL A 29 -10.52 -0.24 -17.04
N PHE A 30 -10.06 0.64 -16.16
CA PHE A 30 -10.83 1.71 -15.53
C PHE A 30 -9.87 2.84 -15.11
N ASP A 31 -10.41 4.01 -14.81
CA ASP A 31 -9.68 5.18 -14.32
C ASP A 31 -10.34 5.78 -13.06
N VAL A 32 -9.84 6.96 -12.64
CA VAL A 32 -10.37 7.62 -11.43
C VAL A 32 -11.84 7.99 -11.58
N ALA A 33 -12.30 8.32 -12.78
CA ALA A 33 -13.70 8.73 -13.01
C ALA A 33 -14.68 7.56 -12.76
N ASP A 34 -14.25 6.33 -12.95
CA ASP A 34 -15.06 5.12 -12.73
C ASP A 34 -15.18 4.75 -11.25
N LEU A 35 -14.33 5.32 -10.37
CA LEU A 35 -14.34 5.01 -8.94
C LEU A 35 -15.53 5.67 -8.23
N PRO A 36 -16.13 5.01 -7.22
CA PRO A 36 -17.11 5.63 -6.33
C PRO A 36 -16.44 6.64 -5.37
N GLU A 37 -17.23 7.28 -4.52
CA GLU A 37 -16.72 7.99 -3.34
C GLU A 37 -15.92 7.01 -2.45
N ILE A 38 -14.77 7.45 -1.96
CA ILE A 38 -13.84 6.65 -1.17
C ILE A 38 -13.89 7.11 0.29
N ASP A 39 -14.18 6.18 1.20
CA ASP A 39 -14.14 6.49 2.62
C ASP A 39 -12.70 6.71 3.09
N TYR A 40 -11.81 5.81 2.71
CA TYR A 40 -10.42 5.80 3.16
C TYR A 40 -9.45 5.47 2.03
N LEU A 41 -8.53 6.38 1.77
CA LEU A 41 -7.35 6.13 0.94
C LEU A 41 -6.23 5.67 1.87
N VAL A 42 -5.57 4.57 1.54
CA VAL A 42 -4.42 4.05 2.26
C VAL A 42 -3.21 4.11 1.34
N ILE A 43 -2.14 4.77 1.78
CA ILE A 43 -0.87 4.86 1.05
C ILE A 43 0.20 4.20 1.89
N SER A 44 0.78 3.12 1.37
CA SER A 44 1.81 2.35 2.06
C SER A 44 3.13 3.10 2.19
N HIS A 45 3.55 3.75 1.12
CA HIS A 45 4.77 4.57 1.05
C HIS A 45 4.74 5.51 -0.16
N ASP A 46 5.76 6.34 -0.30
CA ASP A 46 5.78 7.41 -1.29
C ASP A 46 6.44 7.07 -2.64
N HIS A 47 6.77 5.81 -2.94
CA HIS A 47 7.27 5.44 -4.25
C HIS A 47 6.26 5.81 -5.36
N TRP A 48 6.76 6.03 -6.56
CA TRP A 48 5.96 6.50 -7.70
C TRP A 48 4.86 5.53 -8.10
N ASP A 49 5.11 4.24 -7.95
CA ASP A 49 4.20 3.13 -8.24
C ASP A 49 3.24 2.78 -7.09
N HIS A 50 3.20 3.59 -6.03
CA HIS A 50 2.25 3.53 -4.92
C HIS A 50 1.54 4.85 -4.67
N LEU A 51 2.19 5.98 -4.96
CA LEU A 51 1.64 7.31 -4.77
C LEU A 51 1.70 8.11 -6.10
N ASP A 52 0.71 7.90 -6.95
CA ASP A 52 0.53 8.58 -8.24
C ASP A 52 -0.02 10.00 -8.00
N TYR A 53 0.75 11.02 -8.43
CA TYR A 53 0.36 12.43 -8.28
C TYR A 53 -0.97 12.76 -8.96
N HIS A 54 -1.17 12.28 -10.19
CA HIS A 54 -2.36 12.60 -10.97
C HIS A 54 -3.61 11.99 -10.34
N VAL A 55 -3.50 10.72 -9.96
CA VAL A 55 -4.57 9.98 -9.29
C VAL A 55 -4.90 10.61 -7.94
N ALA A 56 -3.89 10.87 -7.10
CA ALA A 56 -4.10 11.47 -5.79
C ALA A 56 -4.78 12.84 -5.89
N LYS A 57 -4.34 13.68 -6.84
CA LYS A 57 -4.90 15.00 -7.05
C LYS A 57 -6.36 14.97 -7.53
N GLU A 58 -6.71 14.05 -8.42
CA GLU A 58 -8.08 13.88 -8.90
C GLU A 58 -9.01 13.31 -7.83
N LEU A 59 -8.50 12.43 -6.96
CA LEU A 59 -9.25 11.84 -5.87
C LEU A 59 -9.50 12.79 -4.68
N GLN A 60 -8.80 13.90 -4.58
CA GLN A 60 -8.79 14.78 -3.41
C GLN A 60 -10.18 15.13 -2.86
N SER A 61 -11.12 15.47 -3.74
CA SER A 61 -12.48 15.84 -3.35
C SER A 61 -13.41 14.66 -3.07
N ARG A 62 -13.00 13.45 -3.43
CA ARG A 62 -13.78 12.21 -3.34
C ARG A 62 -13.29 11.26 -2.24
N VAL A 63 -12.23 11.64 -1.53
CA VAL A 63 -11.66 10.90 -0.40
C VAL A 63 -12.00 11.59 0.90
N ARG A 64 -12.61 10.86 1.82
CA ARG A 64 -12.94 11.41 3.14
C ARG A 64 -11.70 11.54 4.02
N LYS A 65 -10.87 10.51 4.15
CA LYS A 65 -9.59 10.53 4.88
C LYS A 65 -8.52 9.70 4.19
N VAL A 66 -7.27 10.06 4.46
CA VAL A 66 -6.08 9.30 4.03
C VAL A 66 -5.37 8.78 5.27
N TYR A 67 -4.95 7.51 5.24
CA TYR A 67 -4.06 6.90 6.23
C TYR A 67 -2.73 6.56 5.56
N THR A 68 -1.63 6.94 6.20
CA THR A 68 -0.29 6.73 5.65
C THR A 68 0.77 6.74 6.74
N GLY A 69 2.01 6.37 6.40
CA GLY A 69 3.17 6.51 7.27
C GLY A 69 3.62 7.98 7.41
N LEU A 70 4.38 8.27 8.47
CA LEU A 70 4.92 9.62 8.75
C LEU A 70 5.67 10.19 7.55
N GLY A 71 5.45 11.46 7.25
CA GLY A 71 6.13 12.24 6.19
C GLY A 71 5.51 12.10 4.79
N VAL A 72 4.70 11.10 4.52
CA VAL A 72 4.00 10.94 3.23
C VAL A 72 2.93 12.03 3.05
N GLY A 73 2.29 12.45 4.13
CA GLY A 73 1.26 13.48 4.13
C GLY A 73 1.73 14.82 3.54
N ALA A 74 3.01 15.15 3.65
CA ALA A 74 3.58 16.35 3.08
C ALA A 74 3.43 16.43 1.55
N HIS A 75 3.47 15.28 0.85
CA HIS A 75 3.17 15.22 -0.59
C HIS A 75 1.70 15.55 -0.85
N LEU A 76 0.80 14.93 -0.09
CA LEU A 76 -0.64 15.10 -0.22
C LEU A 76 -1.09 16.54 0.07
N GLU A 77 -0.57 17.16 1.14
CA GLU A 77 -0.83 18.57 1.47
C GLU A 77 -0.39 19.49 0.32
N ARG A 78 0.81 19.27 -0.22
CA ARG A 78 1.33 20.01 -1.37
C ARG A 78 0.45 19.87 -2.61
N TRP A 79 -0.27 18.75 -2.75
CA TRP A 79 -1.19 18.47 -3.85
C TRP A 79 -2.64 18.91 -3.57
N GLY A 80 -2.87 19.50 -2.40
CA GLY A 80 -4.12 20.21 -2.06
C GLY A 80 -5.03 19.46 -1.07
N TYR A 81 -4.62 18.32 -0.52
CA TYR A 81 -5.35 17.69 0.57
C TYR A 81 -5.33 18.60 1.81
N ARG A 82 -6.42 18.67 2.53
CA ARG A 82 -6.45 19.42 3.79
C ARG A 82 -5.77 18.61 4.90
N PRO A 83 -5.07 19.26 5.85
CA PRO A 83 -4.44 18.55 6.97
C PRO A 83 -5.42 17.67 7.78
N ASP A 84 -6.68 18.08 7.90
CA ASP A 84 -7.71 17.30 8.60
C ASP A 84 -8.15 16.05 7.85
N GLN A 85 -7.83 15.90 6.57
CA GLN A 85 -8.06 14.67 5.80
C GLN A 85 -6.94 13.65 5.98
N ILE A 86 -5.75 14.06 6.42
CA ILE A 86 -4.56 13.22 6.47
C ILE A 86 -4.34 12.73 7.91
N VAL A 87 -4.11 11.44 8.05
CA VAL A 87 -3.73 10.79 9.31
C VAL A 87 -2.42 10.05 9.06
N GLU A 88 -1.35 10.59 9.61
CA GLU A 88 -0.03 9.96 9.59
C GLU A 88 0.17 9.13 10.86
N LEU A 89 0.75 7.95 10.72
CA LEU A 89 0.99 7.01 11.81
C LEU A 89 2.44 6.51 11.77
N ASP A 90 3.01 6.31 12.94
CA ASP A 90 4.26 5.57 13.09
C ASP A 90 4.00 4.07 13.22
N TRP A 91 5.02 3.24 13.05
CA TRP A 91 4.93 1.81 13.29
C TRP A 91 4.50 1.51 14.74
N GLY A 92 3.50 0.65 14.87
CA GLY A 92 2.88 0.29 16.14
C GLY A 92 1.74 1.21 16.56
N GLU A 93 1.53 2.34 15.88
CA GLU A 93 0.41 3.22 16.14
C GLU A 93 -0.88 2.76 15.47
N SER A 94 -2.00 3.24 15.99
CA SER A 94 -3.31 2.95 15.42
C SER A 94 -4.31 4.07 15.70
N THR A 95 -5.31 4.20 14.84
CA THR A 95 -6.36 5.20 14.96
C THR A 95 -7.74 4.59 14.71
N PRO A 96 -8.80 5.03 15.42
CA PRO A 96 -10.15 4.57 15.15
C PRO A 96 -10.68 5.12 13.82
N THR A 97 -11.58 4.36 13.18
CA THR A 97 -12.39 4.84 12.05
C THR A 97 -13.77 5.28 12.52
N ALA A 98 -14.46 6.08 11.72
CA ALA A 98 -15.80 6.57 12.06
C ALA A 98 -16.85 5.44 12.16
N GLU A 99 -16.61 4.31 11.48
CA GLU A 99 -17.52 3.16 11.42
C GLU A 99 -17.27 2.12 12.54
N GLY A 100 -16.50 2.49 13.57
CA GLY A 100 -16.20 1.62 14.70
C GLY A 100 -15.09 0.59 14.47
N GLY A 101 -14.32 0.78 13.39
CA GLY A 101 -13.11 -0.01 13.11
C GLY A 101 -11.84 0.69 13.60
N ARG A 102 -10.68 0.17 13.15
CA ARG A 102 -9.36 0.72 13.47
C ARG A 102 -8.38 0.47 12.33
N VAL A 103 -7.53 1.44 12.07
CA VAL A 103 -6.38 1.30 11.18
C VAL A 103 -5.12 1.22 12.03
N HIS A 104 -4.33 0.16 11.83
CA HIS A 104 -3.04 -0.06 12.50
C HIS A 104 -1.93 0.10 11.47
N CYS A 105 -0.92 0.90 11.79
CA CYS A 105 0.30 1.04 11.02
C CYS A 105 1.37 0.10 11.56
N LEU A 106 1.98 -0.70 10.70
CA LEU A 106 2.86 -1.80 11.08
C LEU A 106 4.15 -1.76 10.24
N PRO A 107 5.25 -2.32 10.74
CA PRO A 107 6.49 -2.38 10.01
C PRO A 107 6.39 -3.27 8.76
N THR A 108 7.15 -2.91 7.75
CA THR A 108 7.48 -3.77 6.59
C THR A 108 8.93 -3.55 6.21
N GLN A 109 9.53 -4.49 5.50
CA GLN A 109 10.95 -4.44 5.13
C GLN A 109 11.11 -3.85 3.73
N HIS A 110 11.12 -2.54 3.66
CA HIS A 110 11.22 -1.78 2.41
C HIS A 110 11.97 -0.46 2.62
N PHE A 111 11.76 0.53 1.79
CA PHE A 111 12.26 1.89 1.92
C PHE A 111 11.28 2.88 1.25
N SER A 112 11.55 4.17 1.36
CA SER A 112 10.75 5.23 0.74
C SER A 112 11.63 6.18 -0.07
N GLY A 113 11.04 6.95 -0.98
CA GLY A 113 11.71 8.02 -1.72
C GLY A 113 11.14 8.31 -3.09
N ARG A 114 10.99 9.59 -3.39
CA ARG A 114 10.54 10.12 -4.70
C ARG A 114 11.60 10.97 -5.41
N GLY A 115 12.81 11.04 -4.93
CA GLY A 115 13.85 11.90 -5.48
C GLY A 115 15.24 11.33 -5.27
N LEU A 116 16.22 12.23 -5.16
CA LEU A 116 17.62 11.87 -4.96
C LEU A 116 17.93 11.44 -3.52
N THR A 117 17.04 11.74 -2.58
CA THR A 117 17.15 11.36 -1.17
C THR A 117 16.13 10.30 -0.83
N HIS A 118 16.58 9.23 -0.21
CA HIS A 118 15.73 8.13 0.25
C HIS A 118 15.38 8.25 1.72
N ALA A 119 14.36 7.50 2.18
CA ALA A 119 13.95 7.37 3.58
C ALA A 119 13.65 8.72 4.27
N GLN A 120 12.98 9.64 3.56
CA GLN A 120 12.51 10.91 4.12
C GLN A 120 11.07 10.82 4.65
N SER A 121 10.38 9.74 4.34
CA SER A 121 9.07 9.36 4.83
C SER A 121 9.08 7.92 5.31
N LEU A 122 8.11 7.52 6.10
CA LEU A 122 7.95 6.16 6.57
C LEU A 122 7.28 5.30 5.49
N TRP A 123 7.67 4.03 5.39
CA TRP A 123 7.01 2.98 4.64
C TRP A 123 6.34 2.03 5.61
N ALA A 124 5.17 1.52 5.28
CA ALA A 124 4.37 0.78 6.24
C ALA A 124 3.49 -0.28 5.58
N SER A 125 3.17 -1.30 6.34
CA SER A 125 2.03 -2.17 6.13
C SER A 125 0.88 -1.77 7.06
N PHE A 126 -0.33 -2.23 6.78
CA PHE A 126 -1.50 -1.86 7.58
C PHE A 126 -2.37 -3.07 7.91
N VAL A 127 -3.01 -3.02 9.08
CA VAL A 127 -4.19 -3.84 9.35
C VAL A 127 -5.42 -2.92 9.41
N LEU A 128 -6.35 -3.18 8.49
CA LEU A 128 -7.63 -2.51 8.40
C LEU A 128 -8.67 -3.38 9.13
N GLN A 129 -8.95 -3.03 10.37
CA GLN A 129 -9.87 -3.77 11.23
C GLN A 129 -11.24 -3.09 11.21
N GLY A 130 -12.21 -3.75 10.63
CA GLY A 130 -13.62 -3.35 10.70
C GLY A 130 -14.37 -4.13 11.78
N PRO A 131 -15.65 -3.82 12.00
CA PRO A 131 -16.49 -4.53 12.98
C PRO A 131 -16.64 -6.03 12.72
N LYS A 132 -16.53 -6.47 11.46
CA LYS A 132 -16.75 -7.88 11.07
C LYS A 132 -15.55 -8.51 10.37
N HIS A 133 -14.70 -7.70 9.75
CA HIS A 133 -13.60 -8.19 8.93
C HIS A 133 -12.30 -7.48 9.25
N SER A 134 -11.20 -8.20 9.11
CA SER A 134 -9.85 -7.69 9.30
C SER A 134 -8.99 -8.03 8.09
N VAL A 135 -8.35 -7.02 7.49
CA VAL A 135 -7.55 -7.14 6.27
C VAL A 135 -6.14 -6.65 6.54
N TYR A 136 -5.14 -7.47 6.27
CA TYR A 136 -3.75 -7.06 6.22
C TYR A 136 -3.40 -6.55 4.81
N VAL A 137 -2.77 -5.39 4.74
CA VAL A 137 -2.26 -4.75 3.52
C VAL A 137 -0.75 -4.65 3.66
N GLY A 138 -0.01 -5.45 2.92
CA GLY A 138 1.45 -5.54 3.04
C GLY A 138 2.18 -4.29 2.55
N GLY A 139 1.65 -3.60 1.54
CA GLY A 139 2.45 -2.68 0.75
C GLY A 139 3.58 -3.45 0.09
N ASP A 140 4.72 -2.79 -0.15
CA ASP A 140 5.95 -3.45 -0.56
C ASP A 140 6.76 -3.89 0.66
N GLY A 141 7.36 -5.09 0.57
CA GLY A 141 8.19 -5.56 1.65
C GLY A 141 8.80 -6.93 1.46
N GLY A 142 10.10 -7.03 1.74
CA GLY A 142 10.85 -8.28 1.77
C GLY A 142 10.39 -9.22 2.89
N PHE A 143 10.73 -10.49 2.74
CA PHE A 143 10.47 -11.50 3.75
C PHE A 143 11.25 -11.23 5.04
N GLY A 144 10.59 -11.34 6.19
CA GLY A 144 11.21 -11.09 7.49
C GLY A 144 10.35 -11.52 8.68
N PRO A 145 10.91 -11.44 9.91
CA PRO A 145 10.24 -11.91 11.13
C PRO A 145 8.98 -11.14 11.50
N HIS A 146 8.81 -9.92 10.99
CA HIS A 146 7.67 -9.07 11.26
C HIS A 146 6.33 -9.72 10.86
N TYR A 147 6.29 -10.59 9.84
CA TYR A 147 5.06 -11.30 9.46
C TYR A 147 4.56 -12.24 10.56
N ALA A 148 5.47 -12.95 11.22
CA ALA A 148 5.10 -13.81 12.35
C ALA A 148 4.63 -13.02 13.58
N GLU A 149 5.21 -11.85 13.82
CA GLU A 149 4.80 -10.94 14.88
C GLU A 149 3.42 -10.35 14.61
N ILE A 150 3.17 -9.92 13.38
CA ILE A 150 1.86 -9.42 12.92
C ILE A 150 0.80 -10.52 13.04
N GLY A 151 1.09 -11.74 12.59
CA GLY A 151 0.16 -12.87 12.69
C GLY A 151 -0.22 -13.21 14.14
N LYS A 152 0.74 -13.10 15.09
CA LYS A 152 0.46 -13.25 16.53
C LYS A 152 -0.39 -12.11 17.09
N GLN A 153 -0.13 -10.89 16.65
CA GLN A 153 -0.87 -9.71 17.10
C GLN A 153 -2.30 -9.68 16.55
N PHE A 154 -2.50 -10.18 15.33
CA PHE A 154 -3.77 -10.19 14.62
C PHE A 154 -4.19 -11.61 14.19
N PRO A 155 -4.54 -12.50 15.12
CA PRO A 155 -4.74 -13.94 14.83
C PRO A 155 -6.02 -14.24 14.03
N GLN A 156 -6.83 -13.24 13.66
CA GLN A 156 -8.11 -13.40 12.96
C GLN A 156 -8.19 -12.60 11.67
N LEU A 157 -7.09 -12.52 10.91
CA LEU A 157 -7.11 -11.87 9.60
C LEU A 157 -7.98 -12.66 8.62
N ASP A 158 -8.93 -11.98 7.99
CA ASP A 158 -9.79 -12.57 6.97
C ASP A 158 -9.14 -12.61 5.59
N LEU A 159 -8.31 -11.59 5.29
CA LEU A 159 -7.58 -11.46 4.04
C LEU A 159 -6.20 -10.83 4.30
N ALA A 160 -5.18 -11.34 3.62
CA ALA A 160 -3.91 -10.66 3.48
C ALA A 160 -3.64 -10.34 2.00
N ILE A 161 -3.32 -9.08 1.73
CA ILE A 161 -2.91 -8.57 0.42
C ILE A 161 -1.39 -8.42 0.46
N LEU A 162 -0.69 -9.20 -0.38
CA LEU A 162 0.77 -9.29 -0.40
C LEU A 162 1.29 -8.95 -1.78
N GLU A 163 2.39 -8.21 -1.83
CA GLU A 163 3.12 -8.04 -3.09
C GLU A 163 3.71 -9.37 -3.57
N ASN A 164 3.86 -9.54 -4.87
CA ASN A 164 4.53 -10.66 -5.50
C ASN A 164 4.99 -10.29 -6.92
N GLY A 165 5.65 -9.15 -7.06
CA GLY A 165 6.04 -8.60 -8.35
C GLY A 165 7.51 -8.77 -8.71
N GLN A 166 8.35 -9.32 -7.82
CA GLN A 166 9.79 -9.36 -8.02
C GLN A 166 10.32 -10.79 -7.99
N TYR A 167 11.20 -11.14 -8.95
CA TYR A 167 11.74 -12.49 -9.12
C TYR A 167 13.28 -12.56 -9.07
N ASN A 168 13.97 -11.41 -9.17
CA ASN A 168 15.43 -11.38 -9.12
C ASN A 168 15.91 -11.31 -7.67
N LYS A 169 16.36 -12.46 -7.15
CA LYS A 169 16.82 -12.61 -5.78
C LYS A 169 18.01 -11.72 -5.42
N GLU A 170 18.95 -11.54 -6.34
CA GLU A 170 20.16 -10.76 -6.06
C GLU A 170 19.85 -9.30 -5.82
N ASN A 171 18.86 -8.75 -6.51
CA ASN A 171 18.53 -7.33 -6.45
C ASN A 171 17.42 -7.01 -5.44
N TRP A 172 16.48 -7.93 -5.21
CA TRP A 172 15.20 -7.59 -4.59
C TRP A 172 14.88 -8.32 -3.29
N SER A 173 15.61 -9.41 -2.94
CA SER A 173 15.27 -10.26 -1.78
C SER A 173 15.18 -9.53 -0.43
N GLY A 174 15.87 -8.40 -0.29
CA GLY A 174 15.88 -7.62 0.94
C GLY A 174 14.71 -6.64 1.10
N ILE A 175 14.01 -6.31 0.02
CA ILE A 175 13.03 -5.22 -0.01
C ILE A 175 11.72 -5.56 -0.73
N HIS A 176 11.63 -6.73 -1.36
CA HIS A 176 10.43 -7.24 -2.02
C HIS A 176 10.20 -8.72 -1.70
N MET A 177 8.92 -9.12 -1.70
CA MET A 177 8.50 -10.50 -1.49
C MET A 177 8.81 -11.35 -2.72
N LEU A 178 9.77 -12.27 -2.57
CA LEU A 178 10.03 -13.26 -3.61
C LEU A 178 9.01 -14.40 -3.56
N PRO A 179 8.67 -15.00 -4.72
CA PRO A 179 7.71 -16.12 -4.79
C PRO A 179 8.02 -17.28 -3.87
N GLU A 180 9.31 -17.57 -3.65
CA GLU A 180 9.78 -18.66 -2.78
C GLU A 180 9.41 -18.49 -1.31
N HIS A 181 9.24 -17.24 -0.84
CA HIS A 181 8.88 -16.91 0.55
C HIS A 181 7.38 -16.70 0.78
N LEU A 182 6.60 -16.62 -0.30
CA LEU A 182 5.18 -16.30 -0.20
C LEU A 182 4.40 -17.30 0.67
N GLY A 183 4.69 -18.61 0.50
CA GLY A 183 4.02 -19.67 1.28
C GLY A 183 4.32 -19.57 2.78
N GLU A 184 5.57 -19.28 3.15
CA GLU A 184 5.97 -19.11 4.55
C GLU A 184 5.35 -17.84 5.15
N THR A 185 5.30 -16.75 4.39
CA THR A 185 4.64 -15.51 4.79
C THR A 185 3.14 -15.72 5.03
N MET A 186 2.47 -16.45 4.14
CA MET A 186 1.06 -16.81 4.30
C MET A 186 0.80 -17.59 5.59
N GLN A 187 1.65 -18.55 5.89
CA GLN A 187 1.55 -19.33 7.14
C GLN A 187 1.82 -18.46 8.36
N ALA A 188 2.81 -17.60 8.32
CA ALA A 188 3.18 -16.71 9.42
C ALA A 188 2.07 -15.71 9.77
N LEU A 189 1.41 -15.13 8.77
CA LEU A 189 0.27 -14.23 8.95
C LEU A 189 -1.00 -14.96 9.41
N GLY A 190 -1.20 -16.20 9.01
CA GLY A 190 -2.36 -17.00 9.39
C GLY A 190 -3.71 -16.46 8.89
N ALA A 191 -3.73 -15.63 7.86
CA ALA A 191 -4.97 -15.12 7.30
C ALA A 191 -5.78 -16.21 6.59
N LYS A 192 -7.11 -16.11 6.61
CA LYS A 192 -8.01 -17.10 5.98
C LYS A 192 -7.90 -17.13 4.46
N ARG A 193 -7.55 -16.00 3.84
CA ARG A 193 -7.45 -15.81 2.39
C ARG A 193 -6.26 -14.92 2.06
N PHE A 194 -5.72 -15.09 0.85
CA PHE A 194 -4.62 -14.29 0.34
C PHE A 194 -4.93 -13.78 -1.06
N LEU A 195 -4.47 -12.56 -1.34
CA LEU A 195 -4.48 -11.95 -2.66
C LEU A 195 -3.08 -11.44 -2.95
N THR A 196 -2.51 -11.81 -4.09
CA THR A 196 -1.24 -11.24 -4.55
C THR A 196 -1.48 -10.04 -5.45
N VAL A 197 -0.65 -9.03 -5.31
CA VAL A 197 -0.69 -7.76 -6.05
C VAL A 197 0.72 -7.37 -6.51
N HIS A 198 0.89 -6.18 -7.07
CA HIS A 198 2.16 -5.61 -7.51
C HIS A 198 2.79 -6.37 -8.70
N HIS A 199 1.96 -6.90 -9.60
CA HIS A 199 2.38 -7.62 -10.79
C HIS A 199 1.46 -7.36 -11.99
N ALA A 200 1.93 -7.68 -13.20
CA ALA A 200 1.16 -7.75 -14.44
C ALA A 200 0.52 -6.42 -14.93
N LYS A 201 0.94 -5.26 -14.42
CA LYS A 201 0.41 -3.96 -14.86
C LYS A 201 1.38 -3.22 -15.77
N PHE A 202 2.63 -3.15 -15.41
CA PHE A 202 3.71 -2.52 -16.19
C PHE A 202 5.04 -3.21 -15.90
N ALA A 203 6.01 -3.03 -16.80
CA ALA A 203 7.36 -3.57 -16.58
C ALA A 203 8.07 -2.73 -15.50
N LEU A 204 8.27 -3.33 -14.35
CA LEU A 204 9.12 -2.83 -13.29
C LEU A 204 10.19 -3.89 -13.01
N ALA A 205 11.42 -3.46 -12.76
CA ALA A 205 12.51 -4.39 -12.44
C ALA A 205 12.81 -5.45 -13.53
N MET A 206 12.64 -5.13 -14.79
CA MET A 206 13.07 -5.90 -15.95
C MET A 206 12.27 -7.20 -16.24
N HIS A 207 11.08 -7.33 -15.68
CA HIS A 207 10.16 -8.43 -16.02
C HIS A 207 8.70 -7.96 -16.04
N PRO A 208 7.79 -8.70 -16.72
CA PRO A 208 6.36 -8.39 -16.77
C PRO A 208 5.69 -8.48 -15.42
#